data_81f539de1319ee6a0c50b920ccad4660
#
_entry.id   81f539de1319ee6a0c50b920ccad4660
#
_cell.length_a   1.000
_cell.length_b   1.000
_cell.length_c   1.000
_cell.angle_alpha   90.00
_cell.angle_beta   90.00
_cell.angle_gamma   90.00
#
_symmetry.space_group_name_H-M   'P 1'
#
loop_
_entity.id
_entity.type
_entity.pdbx_description
1 polymer ?
#
loop_
_entity_poly.entity_id
_entity_poly.type
_entity_poly.pdbx_seq_one_letter_code
_entity_poly.pdbx_strand_id
1 'polypeptide(L)'
;MTQSYVYVGLAGETAPGRPVKSGLYRMAVGDDRWELATRGLPEAPAIRAIATHPEQAGTVYVGTQHGPYRSTDHGDHWEKVNIADHGLPVWSLLFDPRDPRVLYAGYENCEIFRSEDEGERWRELPVTVRFPEITVAPGSNPAKRVLKMAVNPANPDEIYGAVEVGGVLRSLDAGEHWECMSHGQYLNDDTVDTHGVLVGRWRPGTVFAIARAGLFTSTDQGGHWSSARIESLNSKGQTYCRDIREVPGDPKTIWVAAGSNFQSDVGALFRSKDGGASWSRVKMGVEPKTTMFALAFDPRQPRRMFCATNGGEVFASEDGGESWIERPLPAGATQVYAMGCA
;
A
#
# COMPACT_ATOMS: atom_id res chain seq x y z
N MET A 1 2.59 -26.76 -11.80
CA MET A 1 2.22 -25.32 -11.62
C MET A 1 2.96 -24.86 -10.39
N THR A 2 3.63 -23.71 -10.45
CA THR A 2 4.31 -23.14 -9.28
C THR A 2 3.26 -22.69 -8.27
N GLN A 3 3.45 -23.03 -6.99
CA GLN A 3 2.55 -22.64 -5.90
C GLN A 3 2.53 -21.12 -5.74
N SER A 4 1.34 -20.50 -5.63
CA SER A 4 1.19 -19.11 -5.24
C SER A 4 1.08 -18.99 -3.72
N TYR A 5 1.55 -17.88 -3.18
CA TYR A 5 1.44 -17.55 -1.76
C TYR A 5 0.85 -16.17 -1.55
N VAL A 6 0.02 -16.03 -0.53
CA VAL A 6 -0.38 -14.74 0.02
C VAL A 6 0.48 -14.43 1.24
N TYR A 7 0.94 -13.18 1.33
CA TYR A 7 1.80 -12.67 2.40
C TYR A 7 1.08 -11.57 3.17
N VAL A 8 1.25 -11.56 4.49
CA VAL A 8 0.71 -10.53 5.39
C VAL A 8 1.81 -10.04 6.32
N GLY A 9 2.10 -8.75 6.23
CA GLY A 9 3.09 -8.05 7.05
C GLY A 9 2.46 -7.34 8.24
N LEU A 10 3.03 -7.54 9.42
CA LEU A 10 2.66 -6.90 10.66
C LEU A 10 3.69 -5.84 11.03
N ALA A 11 3.23 -4.65 11.45
CA ALA A 11 4.12 -3.56 11.82
C ALA A 11 3.53 -2.75 12.99
N GLY A 12 3.36 -3.38 14.12
CA GLY A 12 2.89 -2.71 15.32
C GLY A 12 3.86 -1.63 15.81
N GLU A 13 3.32 -0.50 16.26
CA GLU A 13 4.11 0.46 17.01
C GLU A 13 4.38 -0.08 18.41
N THR A 14 5.64 0.08 18.89
CA THR A 14 6.03 -0.25 20.24
C THR A 14 5.48 0.78 21.20
N ALA A 15 4.36 0.50 21.84
CA ALA A 15 4.02 1.24 23.05
C ALA A 15 4.77 0.63 24.25
N PRO A 16 5.36 1.44 25.14
CA PRO A 16 6.03 0.92 26.32
C PRO A 16 5.14 -0.07 27.10
N GLY A 17 5.66 -1.27 27.35
CA GLY A 17 4.95 -2.32 28.09
C GLY A 17 3.93 -3.15 27.31
N ARG A 18 3.79 -2.98 25.99
CA ARG A 18 2.97 -3.86 25.16
C ARG A 18 3.83 -4.69 24.22
N PRO A 19 3.54 -5.99 24.04
CA PRO A 19 4.26 -6.80 23.08
C PRO A 19 4.02 -6.24 21.66
N VAL A 20 5.11 -6.04 20.91
CA VAL A 20 5.04 -5.64 19.51
C VAL A 20 4.51 -6.81 18.70
N LYS A 21 3.43 -6.57 17.99
CA LYS A 21 2.96 -7.50 16.98
C LYS A 21 3.72 -7.20 15.69
N SER A 22 4.74 -7.97 15.44
CA SER A 22 5.60 -7.85 14.26
C SER A 22 5.76 -9.20 13.61
N GLY A 23 6.13 -9.23 12.35
CA GLY A 23 6.37 -10.46 11.62
C GLY A 23 5.80 -10.45 10.21
N LEU A 24 6.11 -11.51 9.51
CA LEU A 24 5.60 -11.81 8.20
C LEU A 24 4.98 -13.20 8.24
N TYR A 25 3.72 -13.28 7.86
CA TYR A 25 3.02 -14.55 7.64
C TYR A 25 2.83 -14.79 6.16
N ARG A 26 2.87 -16.06 5.75
CA ARG A 26 2.46 -16.50 4.41
C ARG A 26 1.50 -17.66 4.52
N MET A 27 0.69 -17.83 3.48
CA MET A 27 -0.20 -18.97 3.31
C MET A 27 -0.17 -19.39 1.84
N ALA A 28 -0.03 -20.68 1.56
CA ALA A 28 -0.18 -21.20 0.21
C ALA A 28 -1.61 -20.94 -0.29
N VAL A 29 -1.74 -20.43 -1.50
CA VAL A 29 -3.05 -20.15 -2.09
C VAL A 29 -3.83 -21.47 -2.27
N GLY A 30 -5.05 -21.50 -1.76
CA GLY A 30 -5.87 -22.70 -1.68
C GLY A 30 -5.76 -23.47 -0.37
N ASP A 31 -4.85 -23.06 0.52
CA ASP A 31 -4.70 -23.62 1.87
C ASP A 31 -5.48 -22.75 2.90
N ASP A 32 -5.47 -23.21 4.16
CA ASP A 32 -6.06 -22.50 5.31
C ASP A 32 -5.05 -22.25 6.45
N ARG A 33 -3.78 -22.62 6.26
CA ARG A 33 -2.74 -22.56 7.28
C ARG A 33 -1.73 -21.45 7.00
N TRP A 34 -1.59 -20.55 7.98
CA TRP A 34 -0.56 -19.52 7.98
C TRP A 34 0.75 -20.06 8.58
N GLU A 35 1.84 -19.72 7.93
CA GLU A 35 3.21 -20.00 8.37
C GLU A 35 3.95 -18.68 8.66
N LEU A 36 4.79 -18.70 9.69
CA LEU A 36 5.68 -17.58 9.98
C LEU A 36 6.88 -17.63 9.01
N ALA A 37 7.07 -16.58 8.21
CA ALA A 37 8.08 -16.50 7.15
C ALA A 37 9.13 -15.43 7.48
N THR A 38 9.88 -15.61 8.58
CA THR A 38 10.80 -14.58 9.10
C THR A 38 12.27 -15.00 9.14
N ARG A 39 12.62 -16.17 8.60
CA ARG A 39 14.01 -16.65 8.62
C ARG A 39 14.93 -15.75 7.79
N GLY A 40 15.90 -15.12 8.44
CA GLY A 40 16.82 -14.15 7.80
C GLY A 40 16.36 -12.69 7.92
N LEU A 41 15.14 -12.43 8.35
CA LEU A 41 14.69 -11.08 8.73
C LEU A 41 15.30 -10.65 10.08
N PRO A 42 15.31 -9.35 10.38
CA PRO A 42 15.76 -8.87 11.69
C PRO A 42 14.86 -9.39 12.82
N GLU A 43 15.33 -9.29 14.05
CA GLU A 43 14.51 -9.59 15.22
C GLU A 43 13.27 -8.69 15.26
N ALA A 44 12.11 -9.27 15.56
CA ALA A 44 10.83 -8.58 15.59
C ALA A 44 10.60 -7.68 14.34
N PRO A 45 10.58 -8.25 13.12
CA PRO A 45 10.54 -7.46 11.89
C PRO A 45 9.20 -6.76 11.73
N ALA A 46 9.22 -5.44 11.63
CA ALA A 46 8.05 -4.61 11.35
C ALA A 46 7.87 -4.46 9.83
N ILE A 47 6.97 -5.24 9.24
CA ILE A 47 6.78 -5.32 7.80
C ILE A 47 5.71 -4.33 7.34
N ARG A 48 6.14 -3.24 6.70
CA ARG A 48 5.26 -2.13 6.24
C ARG A 48 5.00 -2.14 4.75
N ALA A 49 5.86 -2.80 3.97
CA ALA A 49 5.71 -2.93 2.52
C ALA A 49 5.99 -4.37 2.08
N ILE A 50 5.26 -4.82 1.08
CA ILE A 50 5.47 -6.10 0.39
C ILE A 50 5.35 -5.82 -1.11
N ALA A 51 6.37 -6.19 -1.89
CA ALA A 51 6.34 -6.16 -3.33
C ALA A 51 6.72 -7.54 -3.87
N THR A 52 5.86 -8.11 -4.71
CA THR A 52 6.09 -9.39 -5.38
C THR A 52 6.62 -9.14 -6.79
N HIS A 53 7.64 -9.90 -7.19
CA HIS A 53 8.24 -9.74 -8.50
C HIS A 53 7.22 -10.17 -9.59
N PRO A 54 6.97 -9.35 -10.61
CA PRO A 54 5.90 -9.63 -11.59
C PRO A 54 6.16 -10.86 -12.46
N GLU A 55 7.42 -11.27 -12.66
CA GLU A 55 7.81 -12.36 -13.56
C GLU A 55 8.42 -13.57 -12.82
N GLN A 56 8.99 -13.37 -11.62
CA GLN A 56 9.68 -14.40 -10.83
C GLN A 56 8.84 -14.78 -9.61
N ALA A 57 8.06 -15.81 -9.73
CA ALA A 57 7.05 -16.22 -8.75
C ALA A 57 7.57 -16.49 -7.33
N GLY A 58 8.84 -16.78 -7.13
CA GLY A 58 9.42 -16.99 -5.80
C GLY A 58 10.06 -15.74 -5.20
N THR A 59 10.15 -14.65 -5.98
CA THR A 59 10.88 -13.45 -5.59
C THR A 59 9.94 -12.43 -4.96
N VAL A 60 10.21 -12.10 -3.70
CA VAL A 60 9.43 -11.17 -2.88
C VAL A 60 10.38 -10.22 -2.16
N TYR A 61 10.00 -8.95 -2.09
CA TYR A 61 10.69 -7.93 -1.30
C TYR A 61 9.80 -7.45 -0.17
N VAL A 62 10.39 -7.21 0.99
CA VAL A 62 9.70 -6.64 2.14
C VAL A 62 10.42 -5.42 2.69
N GLY A 63 9.67 -4.40 3.06
CA GLY A 63 10.16 -3.20 3.73
C GLY A 63 10.06 -3.35 5.25
N THR A 64 11.21 -3.22 5.93
CA THR A 64 11.32 -3.34 7.38
C THR A 64 11.76 -2.03 8.04
N GLN A 65 11.87 -2.02 9.37
CA GLN A 65 12.47 -0.91 10.13
C GLN A 65 13.99 -0.76 9.91
N HIS A 66 14.65 -1.73 9.26
CA HIS A 66 16.09 -1.76 9.00
C HIS A 66 16.44 -1.86 7.52
N GLY A 67 15.56 -1.37 6.65
CA GLY A 67 15.73 -1.42 5.21
C GLY A 67 14.94 -2.56 4.55
N PRO A 68 15.09 -2.74 3.22
CA PRO A 68 14.41 -3.79 2.48
C PRO A 68 15.17 -5.12 2.56
N TYR A 69 14.39 -6.21 2.48
CA TYR A 69 14.89 -7.58 2.39
C TYR A 69 14.26 -8.25 1.16
N ARG A 70 14.99 -9.20 0.55
CA ARG A 70 14.57 -10.00 -0.59
C ARG A 70 14.55 -11.48 -0.23
N SER A 71 13.58 -12.20 -0.71
CA SER A 71 13.56 -13.66 -0.81
C SER A 71 13.44 -14.05 -2.28
N THR A 72 14.05 -15.17 -2.67
CA THR A 72 13.91 -15.79 -4.01
C THR A 72 13.29 -17.19 -3.94
N ASP A 73 12.83 -17.61 -2.76
CA ASP A 73 12.33 -18.92 -2.44
C ASP A 73 10.97 -18.88 -1.72
N HIS A 74 10.09 -17.95 -2.15
CA HIS A 74 8.76 -17.75 -1.57
C HIS A 74 8.75 -17.35 -0.07
N GLY A 75 9.84 -16.78 0.44
CA GLY A 75 9.96 -16.35 1.83
C GLY A 75 10.47 -17.42 2.79
N ASP A 76 11.04 -18.52 2.29
CA ASP A 76 11.73 -19.52 3.12
C ASP A 76 13.00 -18.95 3.75
N HIS A 77 13.69 -18.07 3.01
CA HIS A 77 14.84 -17.33 3.50
C HIS A 77 14.86 -15.89 2.96
N TRP A 78 15.34 -14.96 3.80
CA TRP A 78 15.44 -13.53 3.48
C TRP A 78 16.87 -13.05 3.59
N GLU A 79 17.26 -12.22 2.64
CA GLU A 79 18.57 -11.53 2.62
C GLU A 79 18.35 -10.02 2.60
N LYS A 80 19.19 -9.29 3.35
CA LYS A 80 19.15 -7.82 3.33
C LYS A 80 19.60 -7.32 1.96
N VAL A 81 18.80 -6.41 1.40
CA VAL A 81 19.13 -5.74 0.13
C VAL A 81 20.21 -4.69 0.38
N ASN A 82 21.18 -4.60 -0.55
CA ASN A 82 22.32 -3.68 -0.45
C ASN A 82 21.92 -2.22 -0.76
N ILE A 83 21.20 -1.61 0.15
CA ILE A 83 20.87 -0.18 0.14
C ILE A 83 21.53 0.48 1.35
N ALA A 84 21.89 1.75 1.23
CA ALA A 84 22.45 2.49 2.36
C ALA A 84 21.50 2.41 3.56
N ASP A 85 22.05 2.01 4.72
CA ASP A 85 21.29 1.93 5.96
C ASP A 85 21.27 3.30 6.64
N HIS A 86 20.17 3.99 6.51
CA HIS A 86 19.94 5.29 7.15
C HIS A 86 19.26 5.15 8.51
N GLY A 87 19.02 3.92 8.99
CA GLY A 87 18.26 3.66 10.22
C GLY A 87 16.79 4.03 10.12
N LEU A 88 16.28 4.24 8.92
CA LEU A 88 14.89 4.64 8.67
C LEU A 88 14.04 3.47 8.15
N PRO A 89 12.77 3.40 8.56
CA PRO A 89 11.84 2.39 8.07
C PRO A 89 11.50 2.56 6.59
N VAL A 90 11.38 1.44 5.88
CA VAL A 90 10.82 1.38 4.51
C VAL A 90 9.32 1.25 4.60
N TRP A 91 8.61 2.19 4.00
CA TRP A 91 7.14 2.25 4.00
C TRP A 91 6.50 1.80 2.71
N SER A 92 7.23 1.88 1.59
CA SER A 92 6.75 1.41 0.30
C SER A 92 7.85 0.78 -0.54
N LEU A 93 7.48 -0.22 -1.33
CA LEU A 93 8.28 -0.87 -2.34
C LEU A 93 7.44 -1.01 -3.60
N LEU A 94 8.00 -0.70 -4.76
CA LEU A 94 7.29 -0.75 -6.03
C LEU A 94 8.23 -1.20 -7.15
N PHE A 95 7.79 -2.19 -7.95
CA PHE A 95 8.39 -2.48 -9.24
C PHE A 95 7.85 -1.54 -10.31
N ASP A 96 8.72 -1.12 -11.23
CA ASP A 96 8.25 -0.49 -12.46
C ASP A 96 7.37 -1.48 -13.25
N PRO A 97 6.18 -1.09 -13.67
CA PRO A 97 5.24 -2.02 -14.32
C PRO A 97 5.68 -2.50 -15.70
N ARG A 98 6.76 -1.96 -16.29
CA ARG A 98 7.28 -2.30 -17.61
C ARG A 98 8.67 -2.91 -17.59
N ASP A 99 9.46 -2.61 -16.57
CA ASP A 99 10.79 -3.18 -16.38
C ASP A 99 10.95 -3.65 -14.93
N PRO A 100 10.77 -4.94 -14.64
CA PRO A 100 10.86 -5.47 -13.28
C PRO A 100 12.27 -5.42 -12.69
N ARG A 101 13.30 -5.02 -13.45
CA ARG A 101 14.62 -4.71 -12.90
C ARG A 101 14.63 -3.39 -12.14
N VAL A 102 13.67 -2.51 -12.45
CA VAL A 102 13.55 -1.20 -11.79
C VAL A 102 12.66 -1.31 -10.56
N LEU A 103 13.24 -0.98 -9.40
CA LEU A 103 12.55 -0.91 -8.11
C LEU A 103 12.65 0.48 -7.52
N TYR A 104 11.60 0.83 -6.78
CA TYR A 104 11.56 2.01 -5.94
C TYR A 104 11.37 1.60 -4.48
N ALA A 105 12.04 2.30 -3.57
CA ALA A 105 11.85 2.17 -2.13
C ALA A 105 11.56 3.55 -1.53
N GLY A 106 10.42 3.68 -0.85
CA GLY A 106 10.01 4.90 -0.15
C GLY A 106 10.17 4.75 1.35
N TYR A 107 10.79 5.73 1.96
CA TYR A 107 11.20 5.73 3.36
C TYR A 107 10.45 6.79 4.17
N GLU A 108 10.72 6.78 5.46
CA GLU A 108 10.46 7.90 6.35
C GLU A 108 11.31 9.12 5.95
N ASN A 109 10.94 10.32 6.39
CA ASN A 109 11.53 11.61 5.99
C ASN A 109 11.38 11.94 4.49
N CYS A 110 10.49 11.24 3.79
CA CYS A 110 10.24 11.43 2.36
C CYS A 110 11.45 11.12 1.47
N GLU A 111 12.31 10.18 1.88
CA GLU A 111 13.39 9.69 1.05
C GLU A 111 12.87 8.65 0.07
N ILE A 112 13.28 8.75 -1.19
CA ILE A 112 12.92 7.79 -2.25
C ILE A 112 14.21 7.32 -2.91
N PHE A 113 14.36 6.00 -3.04
CA PHE A 113 15.47 5.37 -3.72
C PHE A 113 14.98 4.61 -4.94
N ARG A 114 15.82 4.57 -5.97
CA ARG A 114 15.60 3.81 -7.21
C ARG A 114 16.76 2.87 -7.48
N SER A 115 16.44 1.64 -7.84
CA SER A 115 17.35 0.65 -8.40
C SER A 115 16.98 0.34 -9.85
N GLU A 116 17.96 0.00 -10.70
CA GLU A 116 17.78 -0.42 -12.10
C GLU A 116 18.28 -1.85 -12.35
N ASP A 117 18.68 -2.56 -11.29
CA ASP A 117 19.31 -3.87 -11.33
C ASP A 117 18.77 -4.82 -10.24
N GLU A 118 17.45 -4.86 -10.09
CA GLU A 118 16.76 -5.73 -9.13
C GLU A 118 17.18 -5.53 -7.67
N GLY A 119 17.58 -4.30 -7.31
CA GLY A 119 17.96 -3.95 -5.94
C GLY A 119 19.42 -4.21 -5.59
N GLU A 120 20.30 -4.49 -6.55
CA GLU A 120 21.74 -4.67 -6.29
C GLU A 120 22.44 -3.33 -6.01
N ARG A 121 22.00 -2.25 -6.67
CA ARG A 121 22.49 -0.88 -6.45
C ARG A 121 21.31 0.08 -6.37
N TRP A 122 21.45 1.09 -5.53
CA TRP A 122 20.41 2.08 -5.30
C TRP A 122 20.95 3.50 -5.43
N ARG A 123 20.12 4.36 -6.00
CA ARG A 123 20.35 5.81 -6.08
C ARG A 123 19.23 6.52 -5.33
N GLU A 124 19.57 7.44 -4.46
CA GLU A 124 18.60 8.36 -3.86
C GLU A 124 18.09 9.35 -4.91
N LEU A 125 16.78 9.56 -4.94
CA LEU A 125 16.13 10.55 -5.80
C LEU A 125 16.03 11.89 -5.06
N PRO A 126 16.27 13.03 -5.75
CA PRO A 126 16.35 14.35 -5.11
C PRO A 126 14.95 14.91 -4.80
N VAL A 127 14.30 14.45 -3.73
CA VAL A 127 12.98 14.96 -3.30
C VAL A 127 13.16 16.27 -2.55
N THR A 128 13.15 17.39 -3.27
CA THR A 128 13.33 18.75 -2.73
C THR A 128 12.05 19.58 -2.80
N VAL A 129 10.96 19.07 -2.23
CA VAL A 129 9.65 19.73 -2.27
C VAL A 129 9.34 20.46 -0.96
N ARG A 130 8.56 21.54 -1.07
CA ARG A 130 7.97 22.18 0.08
C ARG A 130 6.60 21.57 0.35
N PHE A 131 6.45 20.93 1.49
CA PHE A 131 5.16 20.40 1.94
C PHE A 131 4.28 21.52 2.51
N PRO A 132 2.93 21.34 2.48
CA PRO A 132 2.02 22.21 3.22
C PRO A 132 2.40 22.21 4.72
N GLU A 133 2.26 23.37 5.36
CA GLU A 133 2.36 23.43 6.82
C GLU A 133 1.13 22.76 7.42
N ILE A 134 1.36 21.66 8.12
CA ILE A 134 0.30 20.84 8.71
C ILE A 134 0.45 20.89 10.21
N THR A 135 -0.61 21.30 10.88
CA THR A 135 -0.71 21.36 12.34
C THR A 135 -1.46 20.14 12.87
N VAL A 136 -0.90 18.96 12.67
CA VAL A 136 -1.42 17.75 13.31
C VAL A 136 -0.95 17.74 14.74
N ALA A 137 -1.82 17.95 15.68
CA ALA A 137 -1.62 18.07 17.11
C ALA A 137 -0.47 19.02 17.54
N PRO A 138 -0.71 20.03 18.37
CA PRO A 138 0.32 20.96 18.81
C PRO A 138 1.52 20.21 19.42
N GLY A 139 2.71 20.43 18.88
CA GLY A 139 3.96 19.83 19.35
C GLY A 139 4.39 18.53 18.66
N SER A 140 3.62 17.96 17.73
CA SER A 140 4.06 16.86 16.89
C SER A 140 4.52 17.36 15.52
N ASN A 141 5.71 16.97 15.11
CA ASN A 141 6.15 17.06 13.71
C ASN A 141 6.16 15.63 13.16
N PRO A 142 5.04 15.12 12.62
CA PRO A 142 4.98 13.76 12.15
C PRO A 142 5.97 13.57 11.01
N ALA A 143 6.71 12.48 11.04
CA ALA A 143 7.62 12.13 9.96
C ALA A 143 6.85 12.01 8.63
N LYS A 144 7.43 12.51 7.56
CA LYS A 144 6.88 12.40 6.21
C LYS A 144 7.21 11.00 5.67
N ARG A 145 6.22 10.13 5.60
CA ARG A 145 6.40 8.72 5.19
C ARG A 145 5.88 8.53 3.79
N VAL A 146 6.68 7.98 2.88
CA VAL A 146 6.22 7.61 1.54
C VAL A 146 5.48 6.28 1.61
N LEU A 147 4.19 6.34 1.90
CA LEU A 147 3.38 5.15 2.18
C LEU A 147 3.07 4.30 0.95
N LYS A 148 2.98 4.94 -0.21
CA LYS A 148 2.69 4.27 -1.48
C LYS A 148 3.30 5.05 -2.64
N MET A 149 3.72 4.33 -3.67
CA MET A 149 4.15 4.92 -4.95
C MET A 149 3.39 4.30 -6.09
N ALA A 150 3.30 5.01 -7.21
CA ALA A 150 2.75 4.53 -8.47
C ALA A 150 3.56 5.09 -9.63
N VAL A 151 3.86 4.24 -10.62
CA VAL A 151 4.46 4.61 -11.90
C VAL A 151 3.39 4.48 -12.98
N ASN A 152 3.30 5.47 -13.88
CA ASN A 152 2.39 5.39 -15.00
C ASN A 152 2.91 4.33 -16.01
N PRO A 153 2.19 3.22 -16.23
CA PRO A 153 2.67 2.17 -17.12
C PRO A 153 2.73 2.59 -18.60
N ALA A 154 2.05 3.67 -19.00
CA ALA A 154 2.15 4.25 -20.33
C ALA A 154 3.30 5.25 -20.49
N ASN A 155 3.76 5.83 -19.38
CA ASN A 155 4.89 6.75 -19.32
C ASN A 155 5.67 6.57 -18.00
N PRO A 156 6.79 5.82 -17.98
CA PRO A 156 7.51 5.51 -16.74
C PRO A 156 8.23 6.71 -16.11
N ASP A 157 8.37 7.80 -16.86
CA ASP A 157 8.93 9.04 -16.31
C ASP A 157 7.93 9.71 -15.36
N GLU A 158 6.64 9.34 -15.45
CA GLU A 158 5.58 9.85 -14.60
C GLU A 158 5.40 8.98 -13.36
N ILE A 159 5.85 9.50 -12.21
CA ILE A 159 5.87 8.80 -10.91
C ILE A 159 5.09 9.63 -9.89
N TYR A 160 4.34 8.95 -9.04
CA TYR A 160 3.63 9.55 -7.91
C TYR A 160 4.03 8.92 -6.60
N GLY A 161 4.01 9.72 -5.53
CA GLY A 161 4.18 9.27 -4.15
C GLY A 161 3.05 9.81 -3.26
N ALA A 162 2.44 8.95 -2.46
CA ALA A 162 1.54 9.36 -1.38
C ALA A 162 2.36 9.50 -0.10
N VAL A 163 2.39 10.71 0.45
CA VAL A 163 3.16 11.04 1.64
C VAL A 163 2.22 11.28 2.81
N GLU A 164 2.37 10.48 3.87
CA GLU A 164 1.63 10.67 5.11
C GLU A 164 1.87 12.08 5.65
N VAL A 165 0.78 12.81 5.88
CA VAL A 165 0.81 14.22 6.31
C VAL A 165 1.66 15.12 5.37
N GLY A 166 1.64 14.83 4.07
CA GLY A 166 2.42 15.55 3.05
C GLY A 166 1.68 15.73 1.73
N GLY A 167 0.67 14.88 1.46
CA GLY A 167 -0.10 14.91 0.23
C GLY A 167 0.53 14.07 -0.88
N VAL A 168 0.27 14.44 -2.13
CA VAL A 168 0.73 13.70 -3.30
C VAL A 168 1.95 14.38 -3.92
N LEU A 169 3.01 13.62 -4.13
CA LEU A 169 4.15 14.00 -4.95
C LEU A 169 3.98 13.54 -6.39
N ARG A 170 4.52 14.30 -7.34
CA ARG A 170 4.62 13.93 -8.74
C ARG A 170 6.02 14.23 -9.28
N SER A 171 6.56 13.32 -10.08
CA SER A 171 7.67 13.55 -11.00
C SER A 171 7.21 13.25 -12.42
N LEU A 172 7.73 13.97 -13.42
CA LEU A 172 7.49 13.74 -14.86
C LEU A 172 8.78 13.41 -15.61
N ASP A 173 9.89 13.19 -14.89
CA ASP A 173 11.24 12.95 -15.41
C ASP A 173 11.97 11.83 -14.65
N ALA A 174 11.26 10.74 -14.39
CA ALA A 174 11.78 9.54 -13.70
C ALA A 174 12.38 9.79 -12.31
N GLY A 175 11.93 10.84 -11.62
CA GLY A 175 12.31 11.17 -10.26
C GLY A 175 13.46 12.19 -10.13
N GLU A 176 13.86 12.85 -11.22
CA GLU A 176 14.90 13.89 -11.14
C GLU A 176 14.36 15.21 -10.54
N HIS A 177 13.09 15.53 -10.78
CA HIS A 177 12.40 16.66 -10.17
C HIS A 177 11.05 16.23 -9.63
N TRP A 178 10.66 16.82 -8.50
CA TRP A 178 9.41 16.52 -7.83
C TRP A 178 8.60 17.77 -7.54
N GLU A 179 7.29 17.64 -7.62
CA GLU A 179 6.31 18.66 -7.26
C GLU A 179 5.33 18.11 -6.22
N CYS A 180 4.90 18.97 -5.30
CA CYS A 180 3.81 18.63 -4.39
C CYS A 180 2.47 19.03 -5.02
N MET A 181 1.63 18.05 -5.34
CA MET A 181 0.36 18.24 -6.05
C MET A 181 -0.83 18.51 -5.11
N SER A 182 -0.56 18.84 -3.85
CA SER A 182 -1.62 18.97 -2.83
C SER A 182 -2.23 20.38 -2.76
N HIS A 183 -1.72 21.35 -3.50
CA HIS A 183 -2.18 22.75 -3.42
C HIS A 183 -3.67 22.91 -3.74
N GLY A 184 -4.24 22.11 -4.65
CA GLY A 184 -5.66 22.11 -4.96
C GLY A 184 -6.49 21.15 -4.11
N GLN A 185 -5.85 20.33 -3.28
CA GLN A 185 -6.49 19.30 -2.44
C GLN A 185 -6.60 19.74 -0.97
N TYR A 186 -5.77 20.69 -0.55
CA TYR A 186 -5.70 21.08 0.85
C TYR A 186 -6.96 21.86 1.27
N LEU A 187 -7.90 21.16 1.89
CA LEU A 187 -9.06 21.72 2.58
C LEU A 187 -8.85 21.73 4.10
N ASN A 188 -8.16 20.73 4.61
CA ASN A 188 -7.73 20.56 6.00
C ASN A 188 -6.65 19.48 6.06
N ASP A 189 -6.05 19.25 7.23
CA ASP A 189 -4.97 18.29 7.43
C ASP A 189 -5.38 16.86 7.03
N ASP A 190 -6.62 16.46 7.24
CA ASP A 190 -7.13 15.12 6.91
C ASP A 190 -7.12 14.85 5.38
N THR A 191 -7.16 15.88 4.53
CA THR A 191 -7.18 15.71 3.06
C THR A 191 -5.78 15.47 2.49
N VAL A 192 -4.72 15.93 3.16
CA VAL A 192 -3.32 15.75 2.76
C VAL A 192 -2.59 14.72 3.60
N ASP A 193 -3.27 14.07 4.54
CA ASP A 193 -2.82 12.84 5.18
C ASP A 193 -3.10 11.67 4.24
N THR A 194 -2.23 11.54 3.21
CA THR A 194 -2.42 10.59 2.11
C THR A 194 -1.80 9.24 2.42
N HIS A 195 -2.56 8.19 2.12
CA HIS A 195 -2.19 6.81 2.40
C HIS A 195 -1.87 5.99 1.16
N GLY A 196 -2.28 6.46 -0.02
CA GLY A 196 -2.02 5.75 -1.26
C GLY A 196 -2.33 6.58 -2.49
N VAL A 197 -1.72 6.19 -3.59
CA VAL A 197 -1.88 6.77 -4.91
C VAL A 197 -1.98 5.65 -5.95
N LEU A 198 -2.81 5.85 -6.98
CA LEU A 198 -2.98 4.94 -8.10
C LEU A 198 -3.10 5.75 -9.39
N VAL A 199 -2.33 5.38 -10.42
CA VAL A 199 -2.52 5.91 -11.78
C VAL A 199 -3.60 5.10 -12.48
N GLY A 200 -4.66 5.76 -12.93
CA GLY A 200 -5.77 5.14 -13.64
C GLY A 200 -5.41 4.82 -15.10
N ARG A 201 -5.12 3.55 -15.38
CA ARG A 201 -4.74 3.11 -16.73
C ARG A 201 -5.86 3.19 -17.76
N TRP A 202 -7.11 3.23 -17.31
CA TRP A 202 -8.28 3.33 -18.19
C TRP A 202 -8.38 4.68 -18.90
N ARG A 203 -8.00 5.76 -18.24
CA ARG A 203 -8.12 7.12 -18.77
C ARG A 203 -6.82 7.89 -18.53
N PRO A 204 -6.09 8.30 -19.58
CA PRO A 204 -4.86 9.06 -19.44
C PRO A 204 -5.04 10.33 -18.58
N GLY A 205 -4.04 10.63 -17.76
CA GLY A 205 -4.05 11.77 -16.84
C GLY A 205 -4.90 11.56 -15.57
N THR A 206 -5.57 10.41 -15.44
CA THR A 206 -6.33 10.12 -14.21
C THR A 206 -5.42 9.58 -13.11
N VAL A 207 -5.51 10.20 -11.95
CA VAL A 207 -4.82 9.78 -10.72
C VAL A 207 -5.81 9.74 -9.58
N PHE A 208 -5.75 8.69 -8.79
CA PHE A 208 -6.51 8.56 -7.54
C PHE A 208 -5.57 8.74 -6.36
N ALA A 209 -6.02 9.46 -5.34
CA ALA A 209 -5.37 9.56 -4.05
C ALA A 209 -6.34 9.17 -2.95
N ILE A 210 -5.89 8.35 -2.03
CA ILE A 210 -6.64 8.00 -0.83
C ILE A 210 -6.00 8.66 0.39
N ALA A 211 -6.84 9.16 1.26
CA ALA A 211 -6.42 9.90 2.43
C ALA A 211 -7.28 9.55 3.65
N ARG A 212 -6.94 10.12 4.77
CA ARG A 212 -7.74 10.06 5.99
C ARG A 212 -9.17 10.61 5.79
N ALA A 213 -9.32 11.63 4.92
CA ALA A 213 -10.61 12.24 4.64
C ALA A 213 -11.46 11.48 3.60
N GLY A 214 -10.86 10.63 2.77
CA GLY A 214 -11.57 9.91 1.73
C GLY A 214 -10.75 9.57 0.50
N LEU A 215 -11.46 9.43 -0.61
CA LEU A 215 -10.93 9.16 -1.94
C LEU A 215 -11.04 10.41 -2.81
N PHE A 216 -9.97 10.75 -3.50
CA PHE A 216 -9.88 11.89 -4.40
C PHE A 216 -9.48 11.43 -5.80
N THR A 217 -9.97 12.13 -6.81
CA THR A 217 -9.65 11.88 -8.21
C THR A 217 -9.17 13.17 -8.88
N SER A 218 -8.08 13.07 -9.61
CA SER A 218 -7.62 14.06 -10.57
C SER A 218 -7.77 13.50 -11.98
N THR A 219 -8.04 14.34 -12.96
CA THR A 219 -8.06 13.98 -14.39
C THR A 219 -7.04 14.77 -15.22
N ASP A 220 -6.16 15.48 -14.53
CA ASP A 220 -5.11 16.34 -15.09
C ASP A 220 -3.77 16.12 -14.39
N GLN A 221 -3.42 14.86 -14.13
CA GLN A 221 -2.14 14.46 -13.53
C GLN A 221 -1.88 15.08 -12.13
N GLY A 222 -2.92 15.29 -11.34
CA GLY A 222 -2.81 15.86 -9.99
C GLY A 222 -2.88 17.39 -9.93
N GLY A 223 -3.12 18.08 -11.07
CA GLY A 223 -3.25 19.53 -11.08
C GLY A 223 -4.45 20.04 -10.30
N HIS A 224 -5.58 19.33 -10.43
CA HIS A 224 -6.79 19.60 -9.67
C HIS A 224 -7.37 18.30 -9.12
N TRP A 225 -7.94 18.38 -7.92
CA TRP A 225 -8.52 17.25 -7.22
C TRP A 225 -10.00 17.45 -6.93
N SER A 226 -10.78 16.39 -7.07
CA SER A 226 -12.18 16.33 -6.66
C SER A 226 -12.39 15.13 -5.75
N SER A 227 -13.25 15.28 -4.73
CA SER A 227 -13.63 14.16 -3.87
C SER A 227 -14.48 13.16 -4.68
N ALA A 228 -14.09 11.91 -4.69
CA ALA A 228 -14.93 10.83 -5.18
C ALA A 228 -16.10 10.59 -4.23
N ARG A 229 -17.28 10.37 -4.78
CA ARG A 229 -18.49 10.13 -3.98
C ARG A 229 -18.53 8.68 -3.53
N ILE A 230 -17.90 8.39 -2.38
CA ILE A 230 -18.04 7.13 -1.66
C ILE A 230 -18.88 7.35 -0.39
N GLU A 231 -19.51 6.27 0.11
CA GLU A 231 -20.27 6.29 1.36
C GLU A 231 -19.39 6.76 2.52
N SER A 232 -19.90 7.67 3.34
CA SER A 232 -19.24 8.10 4.57
C SER A 232 -19.33 7.04 5.66
N LEU A 233 -18.21 6.74 6.31
CA LEU A 233 -18.15 5.75 7.40
C LEU A 233 -18.03 6.38 8.79
N ASN A 234 -17.95 7.70 8.90
CA ASN A 234 -17.88 8.38 10.20
C ASN A 234 -18.81 9.60 10.29
N SER A 235 -18.98 10.13 11.50
CA SER A 235 -19.87 11.27 11.78
C SER A 235 -19.39 12.61 11.18
N LYS A 236 -18.15 12.68 10.70
CA LYS A 236 -17.58 13.86 10.03
C LYS A 236 -17.90 13.89 8.52
N GLY A 237 -18.62 12.91 8.00
CA GLY A 237 -18.85 12.79 6.57
C GLY A 237 -17.63 12.25 5.79
N GLN A 238 -16.71 11.56 6.46
CA GLN A 238 -15.44 11.08 5.90
C GLN A 238 -15.38 9.55 5.90
N THR A 239 -14.44 9.01 5.13
CA THR A 239 -14.10 7.60 5.06
C THR A 239 -12.57 7.47 5.07
N TYR A 240 -12.04 6.85 6.13
CA TYR A 240 -10.62 6.59 6.25
C TYR A 240 -10.19 5.51 5.25
N CYS A 241 -9.55 5.91 4.15
CA CYS A 241 -9.10 5.00 3.11
C CYS A 241 -7.66 4.57 3.34
N ARG A 242 -7.32 3.28 3.17
CA ARG A 242 -5.99 2.76 3.52
C ARG A 242 -5.24 2.05 2.40
N ASP A 243 -5.91 1.34 1.51
CA ASP A 243 -5.28 0.77 0.31
C ASP A 243 -6.16 0.99 -0.91
N ILE A 244 -5.55 1.17 -2.06
CA ILE A 244 -6.22 1.28 -3.36
C ILE A 244 -5.47 0.44 -4.38
N ARG A 245 -6.20 -0.40 -5.09
CA ARG A 245 -5.65 -1.32 -6.09
C ARG A 245 -6.55 -1.43 -7.31
N GLU A 246 -5.91 -1.49 -8.47
CA GLU A 246 -6.53 -1.91 -9.73
C GLU A 246 -6.43 -3.43 -9.86
N VAL A 247 -7.46 -4.06 -10.42
CA VAL A 247 -7.43 -5.51 -10.71
C VAL A 247 -6.46 -5.78 -11.86
N PRO A 248 -5.49 -6.70 -11.71
CA PRO A 248 -4.60 -7.09 -12.79
C PRO A 248 -5.37 -7.51 -14.04
N GLY A 249 -5.07 -6.88 -15.18
CA GLY A 249 -5.76 -7.16 -16.45
C GLY A 249 -7.13 -6.50 -16.65
N ASP A 250 -7.69 -5.84 -15.62
CA ASP A 250 -8.95 -5.10 -15.72
C ASP A 250 -8.81 -3.69 -15.14
N PRO A 251 -8.33 -2.71 -15.95
CA PRO A 251 -8.09 -1.35 -15.49
C PRO A 251 -9.34 -0.56 -15.13
N LYS A 252 -10.55 -1.08 -15.40
CA LYS A 252 -11.80 -0.47 -15.01
C LYS A 252 -12.24 -0.85 -13.60
N THR A 253 -11.77 -1.99 -13.10
CA THR A 253 -12.12 -2.46 -11.77
C THR A 253 -11.07 -2.04 -10.77
N ILE A 254 -11.46 -1.16 -9.84
CA ILE A 254 -10.62 -0.60 -8.79
C ILE A 254 -11.25 -0.87 -7.43
N TRP A 255 -10.41 -1.23 -6.47
CA TRP A 255 -10.82 -1.51 -5.10
C TRP A 255 -10.18 -0.55 -4.11
N VAL A 256 -10.93 -0.21 -3.06
CA VAL A 256 -10.45 0.60 -1.94
C VAL A 256 -10.77 -0.12 -0.63
N ALA A 257 -9.76 -0.27 0.22
CA ALA A 257 -9.88 -0.73 1.60
C ALA A 257 -10.02 0.47 2.53
N ALA A 258 -11.01 0.42 3.43
CA ALA A 258 -11.37 1.58 4.25
C ALA A 258 -11.95 1.20 5.62
N GLY A 259 -12.13 2.21 6.45
CA GLY A 259 -12.82 2.15 7.73
C GLY A 259 -13.30 3.53 8.17
N SER A 260 -13.82 3.64 9.37
CA SER A 260 -14.24 4.93 9.92
C SER A 260 -13.08 5.75 10.50
N ASN A 261 -11.96 5.10 10.88
CA ASN A 261 -10.72 5.71 11.38
C ASN A 261 -9.57 4.69 11.28
N PHE A 262 -8.35 5.07 11.71
CA PHE A 262 -7.14 4.23 11.75
C PHE A 262 -7.34 2.89 12.49
N GLN A 263 -7.91 2.94 13.67
CA GLN A 263 -8.28 1.78 14.49
C GLN A 263 -9.76 1.92 14.87
N SER A 264 -10.63 1.46 13.99
CA SER A 264 -12.06 1.52 14.21
C SER A 264 -12.66 0.12 14.26
N ASP A 265 -13.88 0.03 14.70
CA ASP A 265 -14.73 -1.16 14.69
C ASP A 265 -15.52 -1.31 13.37
N VAL A 266 -15.19 -0.50 12.37
CA VAL A 266 -15.83 -0.50 11.05
C VAL A 266 -14.77 -0.72 9.97
N GLY A 267 -14.89 -1.84 9.24
CA GLY A 267 -14.15 -2.11 8.02
C GLY A 267 -15.07 -2.15 6.80
N ALA A 268 -14.59 -1.69 5.67
CA ALA A 268 -15.35 -1.70 4.43
C ALA A 268 -14.43 -1.85 3.20
N LEU A 269 -14.99 -2.44 2.15
CA LEU A 269 -14.43 -2.41 0.81
C LEU A 269 -15.34 -1.59 -0.10
N PHE A 270 -14.73 -0.76 -0.95
CA PHE A 270 -15.42 -0.08 -2.04
C PHE A 270 -14.87 -0.58 -3.37
N ARG A 271 -15.75 -0.68 -4.35
CA ARG A 271 -15.41 -1.12 -5.70
C ARG A 271 -15.97 -0.17 -6.75
N SER A 272 -15.15 0.19 -7.72
CA SER A 272 -15.56 0.74 -9.00
C SER A 272 -15.42 -0.33 -10.07
N LYS A 273 -16.34 -0.33 -11.06
CA LYS A 273 -16.29 -1.18 -12.28
C LYS A 273 -16.24 -0.33 -13.56
N ASP A 274 -16.06 0.96 -13.43
CA ASP A 274 -16.12 1.94 -14.54
C ASP A 274 -14.93 2.92 -14.54
N GLY A 275 -13.78 2.45 -14.00
CA GLY A 275 -12.54 3.24 -13.97
C GLY A 275 -12.60 4.40 -12.98
N GLY A 276 -13.35 4.28 -11.89
CA GLY A 276 -13.47 5.26 -10.83
C GLY A 276 -14.56 6.31 -11.04
N ALA A 277 -15.42 6.19 -12.07
CA ALA A 277 -16.50 7.12 -12.30
C ALA A 277 -17.62 6.97 -11.26
N SER A 278 -17.87 5.74 -10.81
CA SER A 278 -18.78 5.44 -9.70
C SER A 278 -18.20 4.41 -8.74
N TRP A 279 -18.66 4.44 -7.50
CA TRP A 279 -18.20 3.59 -6.42
C TRP A 279 -19.36 3.00 -5.63
N SER A 280 -19.22 1.74 -5.23
CA SER A 280 -20.19 1.07 -4.37
C SER A 280 -19.49 0.34 -3.24
N ARG A 281 -20.09 0.38 -2.04
CA ARG A 281 -19.68 -0.46 -0.92
C ARG A 281 -19.98 -1.92 -1.25
N VAL A 282 -19.01 -2.79 -1.00
CA VAL A 282 -19.13 -4.23 -1.26
C VAL A 282 -19.82 -4.90 -0.08
N LYS A 283 -20.82 -5.72 -0.37
CA LYS A 283 -21.46 -6.59 0.63
C LYS A 283 -20.67 -7.88 0.71
N MET A 284 -19.87 -8.04 1.74
CA MET A 284 -19.00 -9.21 1.90
C MET A 284 -19.75 -10.46 2.43
N GLY A 285 -20.93 -10.30 3.01
CA GLY A 285 -21.63 -11.38 3.72
C GLY A 285 -21.03 -11.69 5.09
N VAL A 286 -19.91 -11.05 5.42
CA VAL A 286 -19.26 -11.05 6.72
C VAL A 286 -18.96 -9.59 7.11
N GLU A 287 -19.01 -9.29 8.39
CA GLU A 287 -18.75 -7.93 8.88
C GLU A 287 -17.33 -7.85 9.45
N PRO A 288 -16.42 -7.09 8.79
CA PRO A 288 -15.10 -6.84 9.33
C PRO A 288 -15.17 -6.08 10.66
N LYS A 289 -14.45 -6.55 11.67
CA LYS A 289 -14.50 -6.00 13.05
C LYS A 289 -13.55 -4.85 13.28
N THR A 290 -12.64 -4.60 12.31
CA THR A 290 -11.72 -3.46 12.37
C THR A 290 -11.49 -2.89 10.97
N THR A 291 -10.84 -1.71 10.88
CA THR A 291 -10.54 -1.04 9.61
C THR A 291 -9.91 -1.98 8.61
N MET A 292 -10.46 -2.05 7.39
CA MET A 292 -9.86 -2.76 6.28
C MET A 292 -8.58 -2.02 5.83
N PHE A 293 -7.46 -2.72 5.78
CA PHE A 293 -6.14 -2.08 5.73
C PHE A 293 -5.32 -2.40 4.49
N ALA A 294 -5.47 -3.60 3.94
CA ALA A 294 -4.64 -4.06 2.82
C ALA A 294 -5.42 -4.94 1.86
N LEU A 295 -5.02 -4.91 0.59
CA LEU A 295 -5.56 -5.69 -0.53
C LEU A 295 -4.42 -6.42 -1.24
N ALA A 296 -4.68 -7.63 -1.75
CA ALA A 296 -3.81 -8.33 -2.67
C ALA A 296 -4.63 -9.10 -3.71
N PHE A 297 -4.10 -9.18 -4.94
CA PHE A 297 -4.65 -10.00 -6.01
C PHE A 297 -3.65 -11.08 -6.38
N ASP A 298 -4.13 -12.28 -6.68
CA ASP A 298 -3.31 -13.30 -7.33
C ASP A 298 -3.04 -12.86 -8.78
N PRO A 299 -1.79 -12.57 -9.17
CA PRO A 299 -1.50 -12.06 -10.50
C PRO A 299 -1.81 -13.06 -11.63
N ARG A 300 -1.87 -14.36 -11.32
CA ARG A 300 -2.18 -15.43 -12.27
C ARG A 300 -3.67 -15.68 -12.41
N GLN A 301 -4.43 -15.39 -11.35
CA GLN A 301 -5.89 -15.51 -11.29
C GLN A 301 -6.49 -14.27 -10.64
N PRO A 302 -6.61 -13.13 -11.35
CA PRO A 302 -7.01 -11.84 -10.77
C PRO A 302 -8.41 -11.81 -10.13
N ARG A 303 -9.26 -12.81 -10.40
CA ARG A 303 -10.51 -13.01 -9.66
C ARG A 303 -10.29 -13.49 -8.23
N ARG A 304 -9.13 -14.10 -7.96
CA ARG A 304 -8.71 -14.45 -6.61
C ARG A 304 -8.09 -13.24 -5.94
N MET A 305 -8.65 -12.85 -4.83
CA MET A 305 -8.19 -11.70 -4.09
C MET A 305 -8.27 -11.92 -2.58
N PHE A 306 -7.46 -11.17 -1.88
CA PHE A 306 -7.37 -11.19 -0.43
C PHE A 306 -7.49 -9.77 0.11
N CYS A 307 -8.07 -9.63 1.29
CA CYS A 307 -8.03 -8.39 2.03
C CYS A 307 -7.83 -8.69 3.52
N ALA A 308 -7.24 -7.74 4.21
CA ALA A 308 -6.98 -7.87 5.63
C ALA A 308 -7.38 -6.62 6.40
N THR A 309 -7.95 -6.81 7.58
CA THR A 309 -8.16 -5.73 8.53
C THR A 309 -6.89 -5.48 9.34
N ASN A 310 -6.77 -4.28 9.91
CA ASN A 310 -5.69 -3.97 10.86
C ASN A 310 -5.67 -4.92 12.06
N GLY A 311 -6.83 -5.44 12.46
CA GLY A 311 -7.00 -6.38 13.57
C GLY A 311 -6.54 -7.81 13.31
N GLY A 312 -6.12 -8.15 12.06
CA GLY A 312 -5.63 -9.50 11.71
C GLY A 312 -6.68 -10.43 11.13
N GLU A 313 -7.90 -9.94 10.84
CA GLU A 313 -8.85 -10.70 10.05
C GLU A 313 -8.40 -10.69 8.59
N VAL A 314 -8.34 -11.84 7.97
CA VAL A 314 -8.05 -11.98 6.54
C VAL A 314 -9.23 -12.64 5.86
N PHE A 315 -9.62 -12.12 4.72
CA PHE A 315 -10.70 -12.65 3.90
C PHE A 315 -10.17 -12.97 2.50
N ALA A 316 -10.59 -14.08 1.94
CA ALA A 316 -10.28 -14.54 0.60
C ALA A 316 -11.54 -14.60 -0.25
N SER A 317 -11.42 -14.22 -1.52
CA SER A 317 -12.45 -14.40 -2.55
C SER A 317 -11.82 -15.06 -3.77
N GLU A 318 -12.55 -16.02 -4.35
CA GLU A 318 -12.16 -16.74 -5.58
C GLU A 318 -12.93 -16.25 -6.82
N ASP A 319 -13.90 -15.38 -6.65
CA ASP A 319 -14.90 -14.99 -7.65
C ASP A 319 -14.93 -13.49 -7.97
N GLY A 320 -13.87 -12.76 -7.62
CA GLY A 320 -13.75 -11.32 -7.86
C GLY A 320 -14.53 -10.49 -6.85
N GLY A 321 -14.63 -10.98 -5.61
CA GLY A 321 -15.23 -10.27 -4.50
C GLY A 321 -16.76 -10.39 -4.41
N GLU A 322 -17.35 -11.37 -5.08
CA GLU A 322 -18.80 -11.63 -4.96
C GLU A 322 -19.13 -12.50 -3.73
N SER A 323 -18.18 -13.38 -3.32
CA SER A 323 -18.27 -14.12 -2.05
C SER A 323 -16.91 -14.12 -1.32
N TRP A 324 -16.95 -14.31 0.02
CA TRP A 324 -15.77 -14.22 0.87
C TRP A 324 -15.72 -15.33 1.90
N ILE A 325 -14.51 -15.82 2.17
CA ILE A 325 -14.21 -16.84 3.18
C ILE A 325 -13.18 -16.24 4.15
N GLU A 326 -13.40 -16.42 5.44
CA GLU A 326 -12.43 -16.01 6.46
C GLU A 326 -11.20 -16.91 6.45
N ARG A 327 -10.02 -16.31 6.55
CA ARG A 327 -8.71 -16.96 6.69
C ARG A 327 -7.91 -16.23 7.77
N PRO A 328 -8.40 -16.18 9.04
CA PRO A 328 -7.81 -15.33 10.06
C PRO A 328 -6.36 -15.73 10.34
N LEU A 329 -5.54 -14.73 10.61
CA LEU A 329 -4.18 -14.93 11.11
C LEU A 329 -4.20 -15.66 12.46
N PRO A 330 -3.09 -16.29 12.87
CA PRO A 330 -2.95 -16.90 14.19
C PRO A 330 -3.30 -15.93 15.31
N ALA A 331 -3.88 -16.46 16.39
CA ALA A 331 -4.34 -15.67 17.53
C ALA A 331 -3.24 -14.70 18.04
N GLY A 332 -3.59 -13.43 18.16
CA GLY A 332 -2.70 -12.37 18.58
C GLY A 332 -1.87 -11.73 17.46
N ALA A 333 -1.89 -12.21 16.21
CA ALA A 333 -1.31 -11.54 15.06
C ALA A 333 -2.24 -10.41 14.62
N THR A 334 -1.91 -9.18 14.97
CA THR A 334 -2.66 -7.96 14.69
C THR A 334 -1.74 -6.88 14.12
N GLN A 335 -2.28 -5.71 13.77
CA GLN A 335 -1.54 -4.60 13.19
C GLN A 335 -0.98 -4.94 11.80
N VAL A 336 -1.87 -5.41 10.94
CA VAL A 336 -1.57 -5.62 9.53
C VAL A 336 -1.31 -4.27 8.87
N TYR A 337 -0.19 -4.17 8.15
CA TYR A 337 0.19 -2.98 7.38
C TYR A 337 0.33 -3.25 5.89
N ALA A 338 0.73 -4.44 5.50
CA ALA A 338 0.97 -4.77 4.10
C ALA A 338 0.45 -6.17 3.74
N MET A 339 0.07 -6.33 2.48
CA MET A 339 -0.32 -7.60 1.89
C MET A 339 0.20 -7.71 0.47
N GLY A 340 0.57 -8.92 0.06
CA GLY A 340 1.00 -9.27 -1.30
C GLY A 340 0.58 -10.67 -1.67
N CYS A 341 0.52 -10.98 -2.98
CA CYS A 341 0.31 -12.32 -3.50
C CYS A 341 1.23 -12.58 -4.70
N ALA A 342 1.90 -13.75 -4.75
CA ALA A 342 2.83 -14.15 -5.82
C ALA A 342 2.69 -15.63 -6.17
#